data_acfc28efc913cd5ab549c0230fa19aa5
#
_entry.id   acfc28efc913cd5ab549c0230fa19aa5
#
_cell.length_a   1.000
_cell.length_b   1.000
_cell.length_c   1.000
_cell.angle_alpha   90.00
_cell.angle_beta   90.00
_cell.angle_gamma   90.00
#
_symmetry.space_group_name_H-M   'P 1'
#
loop_
_entity.id
_entity.type
_entity.pdbx_description
1 polymer ?
#
loop_
_entity_poly.entity_id
_entity_poly.type
_entity_poly.pdbx_seq_one_letter_code
_entity_poly.pdbx_strand_id
1 'polypeptide(L)'
;MKSLVFCSVLLICGVLSAQNKDVFQSVNELVKETQRVISIEKGQVIDTAYFRTLFLPTAHFSMVGQEDGEFMQETMGLDEFLATLTDEYYSNGYHEAGMGAIVEEYNGMAQVIQSFEGMDSENETGKGVNSFQFVYSEGRWWIANMVWAMSYDNGKDIPRKYLKKN
;
A
#
# COMPACT_ATOMS: atom_id res chain seq x y z
N MET A 1 39.02 43.29 15.94
CA MET A 1 38.17 42.25 16.50
C MET A 1 36.99 42.04 15.57
N LYS A 2 37.04 40.97 14.73
CA LYS A 2 35.94 40.60 13.84
C LYS A 2 35.46 39.21 14.27
N SER A 3 34.24 39.14 14.84
CA SER A 3 33.60 37.93 15.29
C SER A 3 33.15 37.06 14.12
N LEU A 4 33.53 35.81 14.13
CA LEU A 4 32.99 34.76 13.32
C LEU A 4 31.59 34.39 13.84
N VAL A 5 30.62 34.44 12.94
CA VAL A 5 29.37 33.68 13.07
C VAL A 5 29.21 32.90 11.76
N PHE A 6 29.63 31.63 11.79
CA PHE A 6 29.36 30.69 10.70
C PHE A 6 29.12 29.31 11.31
N CYS A 7 28.14 28.61 10.78
CA CYS A 7 27.79 27.22 10.99
C CYS A 7 26.69 26.91 11.98
N SER A 8 25.48 26.77 11.49
CA SER A 8 24.49 25.78 12.00
C SER A 8 23.26 25.70 11.11
N VAL A 9 23.40 25.35 9.82
CA VAL A 9 22.25 24.99 8.96
C VAL A 9 22.66 23.88 8.00
N LEU A 10 23.01 22.70 8.50
CA LEU A 10 23.34 21.59 7.57
C LEU A 10 23.15 20.19 8.21
N LEU A 11 22.11 20.01 9.03
CA LEU A 11 21.90 18.66 9.65
C LEU A 11 20.46 18.14 9.62
N ILE A 12 19.55 18.75 8.85
CA ILE A 12 18.13 18.30 8.84
C ILE A 12 17.78 17.43 7.62
N CYS A 13 18.56 17.45 6.55
CA CYS A 13 18.23 16.65 5.35
C CYS A 13 18.59 15.15 5.43
N GLY A 14 19.39 14.73 6.40
CA GLY A 14 19.87 13.33 6.47
C GLY A 14 18.90 12.35 7.10
N VAL A 15 17.98 12.80 7.95
CA VAL A 15 17.11 11.92 8.73
C VAL A 15 15.90 11.43 7.91
N LEU A 16 15.36 12.28 7.03
CA LEU A 16 14.24 11.90 6.14
C LEU A 16 14.63 10.85 5.09
N SER A 17 15.88 10.90 4.60
CA SER A 17 16.37 9.88 3.64
C SER A 17 16.64 8.52 4.27
N ALA A 18 16.96 8.45 5.56
CA ALA A 18 17.22 7.18 6.25
C ALA A 18 15.93 6.41 6.55
N GLN A 19 14.86 7.10 6.95
CA GLN A 19 13.56 6.47 7.23
C GLN A 19 12.92 5.86 5.97
N ASN A 20 13.05 6.53 4.81
CA ASN A 20 12.56 6.01 3.53
C ASN A 20 13.38 4.81 3.00
N LYS A 21 14.63 4.66 3.40
CA LYS A 21 15.47 3.57 2.89
C LYS A 21 15.07 2.21 3.46
N ASP A 22 14.58 2.17 4.69
CA ASP A 22 14.19 0.93 5.37
C ASP A 22 12.89 0.33 4.79
N VAL A 23 11.94 1.16 4.35
CA VAL A 23 10.68 0.72 3.72
C VAL A 23 10.94 -0.17 2.51
N PHE A 24 11.90 0.20 1.68
CA PHE A 24 12.20 -0.53 0.44
C PHE A 24 13.10 -1.76 0.64
N GLN A 25 13.53 -2.06 1.86
CA GLN A 25 14.34 -3.23 2.18
C GLN A 25 13.52 -4.42 2.67
N SER A 26 12.20 -4.25 2.85
CA SER A 26 11.31 -5.29 3.37
C SER A 26 9.96 -5.28 2.64
N VAL A 27 9.53 -6.44 2.15
CA VAL A 27 8.20 -6.58 1.54
C VAL A 27 7.07 -6.28 2.53
N ASN A 28 7.26 -6.64 3.81
CA ASN A 28 6.29 -6.32 4.86
C ASN A 28 6.14 -4.82 5.08
N GLU A 29 7.27 -4.08 5.09
CA GLU A 29 7.22 -2.63 5.27
C GLU A 29 6.64 -1.93 4.04
N LEU A 30 6.88 -2.44 2.82
CA LEU A 30 6.23 -1.93 1.62
C LEU A 30 4.71 -2.10 1.67
N VAL A 31 4.21 -3.26 2.12
CA VAL A 31 2.76 -3.49 2.27
C VAL A 31 2.15 -2.53 3.30
N LYS A 32 2.79 -2.36 4.46
CA LYS A 32 2.33 -1.39 5.47
C LYS A 32 2.34 0.04 4.94
N GLU A 33 3.33 0.36 4.12
CA GLU A 33 3.47 1.69 3.54
C GLU A 33 2.38 1.98 2.50
N THR A 34 1.96 0.99 1.69
CA THR A 34 0.79 1.18 0.81
C THR A 34 -0.44 1.56 1.62
N GLN A 35 -0.72 0.86 2.71
CA GLN A 35 -1.85 1.14 3.59
C GLN A 35 -1.74 2.50 4.26
N ARG A 36 -0.55 2.86 4.76
CA ARG A 36 -0.30 4.16 5.38
C ARG A 36 -0.57 5.33 4.43
N VAL A 37 -0.13 5.21 3.17
CA VAL A 37 -0.26 6.31 2.20
C VAL A 37 -1.70 6.52 1.76
N ILE A 38 -2.48 5.46 1.61
CA ILE A 38 -3.91 5.57 1.23
C ILE A 38 -4.82 5.90 2.41
N SER A 39 -4.33 5.75 3.64
CA SER A 39 -5.11 6.10 4.85
C SER A 39 -4.97 7.58 5.14
N ILE A 40 -6.05 8.33 4.87
CA ILE A 40 -6.08 9.78 4.99
C ILE A 40 -7.35 10.26 5.69
N GLU A 41 -7.24 11.37 6.41
CA GLU A 41 -8.36 12.07 7.00
C GLU A 41 -9.12 12.88 5.94
N LYS A 42 -10.38 13.20 6.23
CA LYS A 42 -11.22 14.02 5.36
C LYS A 42 -10.52 15.34 4.97
N GLY A 43 -10.47 15.59 3.69
CA GLY A 43 -9.87 16.81 3.11
C GLY A 43 -8.35 16.74 2.93
N GLN A 44 -7.72 15.64 3.32
CA GLN A 44 -6.34 15.37 2.93
C GLN A 44 -6.27 14.84 1.50
N VAL A 45 -5.07 14.89 0.92
CA VAL A 45 -4.79 14.40 -0.43
C VAL A 45 -3.73 13.31 -0.33
N ILE A 46 -3.97 12.20 -1.01
CA ILE A 46 -2.98 11.11 -1.12
C ILE A 46 -1.79 11.63 -1.94
N ASP A 47 -0.58 11.47 -1.41
CA ASP A 47 0.66 11.74 -2.16
C ASP A 47 0.89 10.65 -3.22
N THR A 48 0.20 10.80 -4.35
CA THR A 48 0.29 9.86 -5.47
C THR A 48 1.67 9.84 -6.11
N ALA A 49 2.43 10.92 -6.01
CA ALA A 49 3.81 10.98 -6.50
C ALA A 49 4.73 10.09 -5.67
N TYR A 50 4.61 10.15 -4.35
CA TYR A 50 5.31 9.25 -3.45
C TYR A 50 4.80 7.82 -3.59
N PHE A 51 3.47 7.60 -3.60
CA PHE A 51 2.87 6.28 -3.72
C PHE A 51 3.36 5.53 -4.97
N ARG A 52 3.48 6.23 -6.10
CA ARG A 52 4.06 5.71 -7.35
C ARG A 52 5.43 5.07 -7.13
N THR A 53 6.26 5.60 -6.24
CA THR A 53 7.61 5.10 -6.01
C THR A 53 7.67 3.72 -5.36
N LEU A 54 6.56 3.20 -4.84
CA LEU A 54 6.47 1.86 -4.25
C LEU A 54 6.39 0.76 -5.33
N PHE A 55 5.99 1.11 -6.55
CA PHE A 55 5.63 0.19 -7.62
C PHE A 55 6.61 0.25 -8.81
N LEU A 56 6.73 -0.87 -9.52
CA LEU A 56 7.32 -0.83 -10.86
C LEU A 56 6.47 0.03 -11.79
N PRO A 57 7.07 0.75 -12.75
CA PRO A 57 6.31 1.52 -13.76
C PRO A 57 5.33 0.67 -14.57
N THR A 58 5.57 -0.63 -14.66
CA THR A 58 4.75 -1.61 -15.37
C THR A 58 3.80 -2.38 -14.46
N ALA A 59 3.63 -1.94 -13.21
CA ALA A 59 2.73 -2.61 -12.26
C ALA A 59 1.28 -2.60 -12.77
N HIS A 60 0.56 -3.71 -12.50
CA HIS A 60 -0.85 -3.85 -12.79
C HIS A 60 -1.63 -4.07 -11.48
N PHE A 61 -2.85 -3.59 -11.50
CA PHE A 61 -3.79 -3.64 -10.38
C PHE A 61 -5.06 -4.31 -10.84
N SER A 62 -5.49 -5.35 -10.16
CA SER A 62 -6.73 -6.03 -10.51
C SER A 62 -7.67 -6.10 -9.33
N MET A 63 -8.88 -5.63 -9.51
CA MET A 63 -9.98 -5.84 -8.58
C MET A 63 -10.80 -7.05 -9.03
N VAL A 64 -11.13 -7.94 -8.07
CA VAL A 64 -12.07 -9.02 -8.30
C VAL A 64 -13.35 -8.73 -7.52
N GLY A 65 -14.46 -8.67 -8.24
CA GLY A 65 -15.81 -8.51 -7.71
C GLY A 65 -16.67 -9.74 -7.99
N GLN A 66 -17.89 -9.71 -7.45
CA GLN A 66 -18.93 -10.71 -7.77
C GLN A 66 -20.27 -10.00 -7.93
N GLU A 67 -20.98 -10.28 -9.01
CA GLU A 67 -22.33 -9.79 -9.28
C GLU A 67 -23.18 -10.98 -9.74
N ASP A 68 -24.37 -11.15 -9.16
CA ASP A 68 -25.29 -12.25 -9.42
C ASP A 68 -24.66 -13.67 -9.35
N GLY A 69 -23.62 -13.83 -8.51
CA GLY A 69 -22.89 -15.07 -8.32
C GLY A 69 -21.79 -15.34 -9.34
N GLU A 70 -21.58 -14.45 -10.31
CA GLU A 70 -20.48 -14.54 -11.28
C GLU A 70 -19.32 -13.64 -10.88
N PHE A 71 -18.09 -14.13 -11.06
CA PHE A 71 -16.89 -13.35 -10.81
C PHE A 71 -16.61 -12.40 -11.98
N MET A 72 -16.38 -11.15 -11.63
CA MET A 72 -15.96 -10.09 -12.53
C MET A 72 -14.59 -9.59 -12.13
N GLN A 73 -13.82 -9.08 -13.09
CA GLN A 73 -12.53 -8.46 -12.81
C GLN A 73 -12.36 -7.16 -13.60
N GLU A 74 -11.68 -6.22 -12.99
CA GLU A 74 -11.17 -5.03 -13.65
C GLU A 74 -9.67 -4.96 -13.46
N THR A 75 -8.93 -4.67 -14.53
CA THR A 75 -7.47 -4.57 -14.47
C THR A 75 -7.03 -3.24 -15.08
N MET A 76 -6.17 -2.53 -14.37
CA MET A 76 -5.67 -1.22 -14.74
C MET A 76 -4.15 -1.11 -14.55
N GLY A 77 -3.53 -0.20 -15.26
CA GLY A 77 -2.13 0.16 -15.09
C GLY A 77 -1.91 1.12 -13.91
N LEU A 78 -0.64 1.41 -13.63
CA LEU A 78 -0.27 2.27 -12.49
C LEU A 78 -0.87 3.68 -12.58
N ASP A 79 -0.84 4.32 -13.77
CA ASP A 79 -1.36 5.68 -13.94
C ASP A 79 -2.87 5.75 -13.69
N GLU A 80 -3.60 4.76 -14.18
CA GLU A 80 -5.03 4.65 -14.03
C GLU A 80 -5.40 4.38 -12.56
N PHE A 81 -4.68 3.47 -11.89
CA PHE A 81 -4.88 3.22 -10.47
C PHE A 81 -4.62 4.46 -9.62
N LEU A 82 -3.54 5.21 -9.90
CA LEU A 82 -3.26 6.45 -9.17
C LEU A 82 -4.34 7.51 -9.37
N ALA A 83 -5.01 7.53 -10.52
CA ALA A 83 -6.12 8.43 -10.76
C ALA A 83 -7.32 8.11 -9.85
N THR A 84 -7.62 6.82 -9.60
CA THR A 84 -8.72 6.43 -8.70
C THR A 84 -8.50 6.89 -7.25
N LEU A 85 -7.23 7.01 -6.83
CA LEU A 85 -6.89 7.47 -5.47
C LEU A 85 -7.20 8.97 -5.24
N THR A 86 -7.56 9.71 -6.28
CA THR A 86 -7.95 11.13 -6.20
C THR A 86 -9.45 11.34 -6.15
N ASP A 87 -10.26 10.28 -6.18
CA ASP A 87 -11.70 10.33 -6.17
C ASP A 87 -12.27 10.78 -4.81
N GLU A 88 -13.53 11.19 -4.80
CA GLU A 88 -14.24 11.64 -3.60
C GLU A 88 -14.28 10.55 -2.52
N TYR A 89 -14.28 9.27 -2.90
CA TYR A 89 -14.24 8.16 -1.97
C TYR A 89 -13.07 8.27 -0.99
N TYR A 90 -11.86 8.54 -1.50
CA TYR A 90 -10.68 8.72 -0.66
C TYR A 90 -10.64 10.10 0.01
N SER A 91 -10.91 11.18 -0.74
CA SER A 91 -10.82 12.55 -0.22
C SER A 91 -11.84 12.86 0.88
N ASN A 92 -12.90 12.09 1.01
CA ASN A 92 -13.83 12.15 2.13
C ASN A 92 -13.30 11.49 3.41
N GLY A 93 -12.18 10.78 3.34
CA GLY A 93 -11.52 10.05 4.42
C GLY A 93 -11.62 8.54 4.22
N TYR A 94 -10.48 7.86 4.27
CA TYR A 94 -10.37 6.41 4.16
C TYR A 94 -9.24 5.89 5.01
N HIS A 95 -9.45 4.78 5.71
CA HIS A 95 -8.43 4.11 6.49
C HIS A 95 -8.38 2.63 6.16
N GLU A 96 -7.18 2.10 5.96
CA GLU A 96 -6.95 0.67 5.76
C GLU A 96 -5.95 0.14 6.77
N ALA A 97 -6.27 -1.00 7.38
CA ALA A 97 -5.41 -1.69 8.33
C ALA A 97 -5.26 -3.17 7.99
N GLY A 98 -4.03 -3.69 8.04
CA GLY A 98 -3.76 -5.10 7.88
C GLY A 98 -4.24 -5.91 9.09
N MET A 99 -4.96 -7.01 8.84
CA MET A 99 -5.41 -7.94 9.88
C MET A 99 -4.44 -9.12 10.05
N GLY A 100 -3.76 -9.53 8.98
CA GLY A 100 -2.76 -10.60 8.99
C GLY A 100 -2.18 -10.82 7.60
N ALA A 101 -1.04 -11.51 7.51
CA ALA A 101 -0.38 -11.76 6.25
C ALA A 101 0.36 -13.11 6.21
N ILE A 102 0.56 -13.63 4.99
CA ILE A 102 1.52 -14.69 4.69
C ILE A 102 2.53 -14.11 3.71
N VAL A 103 3.81 -14.29 4.00
CA VAL A 103 4.92 -13.83 3.17
C VAL A 103 5.72 -15.04 2.73
N GLU A 104 6.02 -15.11 1.44
CA GLU A 104 6.90 -16.09 0.86
C GLU A 104 7.93 -15.39 -0.02
N GLU A 105 9.21 -15.64 0.23
CA GLU A 105 10.33 -15.03 -0.50
C GLU A 105 11.26 -16.11 -1.06
N TYR A 106 11.72 -15.89 -2.28
CA TYR A 106 12.72 -16.74 -2.91
C TYR A 106 13.50 -15.98 -3.96
N ASN A 107 14.81 -15.91 -3.80
CA ASN A 107 15.78 -15.47 -4.82
C ASN A 107 15.39 -14.16 -5.55
N GLY A 108 15.01 -13.12 -4.78
CA GLY A 108 14.65 -11.81 -5.32
C GLY A 108 13.22 -11.69 -5.85
N MET A 109 12.38 -12.68 -5.63
CA MET A 109 10.93 -12.59 -5.79
C MET A 109 10.25 -12.79 -4.44
N ALA A 110 9.10 -12.16 -4.26
CA ALA A 110 8.27 -12.39 -3.08
C ALA A 110 6.78 -12.30 -3.43
N GLN A 111 5.96 -12.96 -2.60
CA GLN A 111 4.52 -12.84 -2.59
C GLN A 111 4.03 -12.57 -1.17
N VAL A 112 3.11 -11.63 -1.05
CA VAL A 112 2.42 -11.35 0.21
C VAL A 112 0.92 -11.48 -0.03
N ILE A 113 0.25 -12.34 0.75
CA ILE A 113 -1.20 -12.40 0.81
C ILE A 113 -1.61 -11.84 2.16
N GLN A 114 -2.29 -10.68 2.14
CA GLN A 114 -2.67 -9.93 3.33
C GLN A 114 -4.18 -9.76 3.39
N SER A 115 -4.78 -10.07 4.53
CA SER A 115 -6.14 -9.62 4.83
C SER A 115 -6.12 -8.21 5.39
N PHE A 116 -7.13 -7.42 5.02
CA PHE A 116 -7.26 -6.04 5.46
C PHE A 116 -8.69 -5.73 5.90
N GLU A 117 -8.84 -4.66 6.67
CA GLU A 117 -10.08 -3.98 6.97
C GLU A 117 -9.95 -2.53 6.52
N GLY A 118 -10.85 -2.11 5.64
CA GLY A 118 -11.01 -0.71 5.22
C GLY A 118 -12.18 -0.07 5.94
N MET A 119 -12.11 1.23 6.21
CA MET A 119 -13.18 2.04 6.77
C MET A 119 -13.28 3.34 5.98
N ASP A 120 -14.47 3.66 5.50
CA ASP A 120 -14.73 4.89 4.78
C ASP A 120 -15.18 6.06 5.67
N SER A 121 -15.52 7.18 5.07
CA SER A 121 -15.94 8.40 5.76
C SER A 121 -17.29 8.30 6.48
N GLU A 122 -18.09 7.30 6.18
CA GLU A 122 -19.39 7.02 6.83
C GLU A 122 -19.25 6.01 7.98
N ASN A 123 -18.02 5.57 8.26
CA ASN A 123 -17.65 4.50 9.17
C ASN A 123 -18.18 3.12 8.74
N GLU A 124 -18.49 2.97 7.46
CA GLU A 124 -18.76 1.65 6.91
C GLU A 124 -17.45 0.88 6.77
N THR A 125 -17.46 -0.36 7.24
CA THR A 125 -16.26 -1.20 7.20
C THR A 125 -16.42 -2.31 6.18
N GLY A 126 -15.36 -2.51 5.40
CA GLY A 126 -15.24 -3.64 4.48
C GLY A 126 -13.97 -4.43 4.77
N LYS A 127 -14.00 -5.74 4.54
CA LYS A 127 -12.84 -6.61 4.68
C LYS A 127 -12.52 -7.29 3.37
N GLY A 128 -11.24 -7.55 3.16
CA GLY A 128 -10.80 -8.19 1.92
C GLY A 128 -9.43 -8.84 2.06
N VAL A 129 -8.93 -9.28 0.92
CA VAL A 129 -7.61 -9.86 0.79
C VAL A 129 -6.88 -9.21 -0.37
N ASN A 130 -5.68 -8.73 -0.09
CA ASN A 130 -4.70 -8.26 -1.06
C ASN A 130 -3.71 -9.38 -1.37
N SER A 131 -3.35 -9.54 -2.63
CA SER A 131 -2.24 -10.36 -3.09
C SER A 131 -1.23 -9.47 -3.81
N PHE A 132 -0.05 -9.33 -3.22
CA PHE A 132 1.05 -8.55 -3.78
C PHE A 132 2.11 -9.47 -4.35
N GLN A 133 2.68 -9.09 -5.48
CA GLN A 133 3.90 -9.70 -6.03
C GLN A 133 5.03 -8.68 -6.04
N PHE A 134 6.22 -9.11 -5.64
CA PHE A 134 7.39 -8.26 -5.52
C PHE A 134 8.56 -8.80 -6.32
N VAL A 135 9.42 -7.88 -6.75
CA VAL A 135 10.74 -8.17 -7.29
C VAL A 135 11.80 -7.31 -6.60
N TYR A 136 12.96 -7.91 -6.36
CA TYR A 136 14.13 -7.21 -5.84
C TYR A 136 15.04 -6.83 -7.01
N SER A 137 15.21 -5.53 -7.24
CA SER A 137 16.13 -5.01 -8.25
C SER A 137 16.64 -3.63 -7.84
N GLU A 138 17.76 -3.23 -8.37
CA GLU A 138 18.38 -1.91 -8.08
C GLU A 138 18.57 -1.64 -6.57
N GLY A 139 18.85 -2.71 -5.82
CA GLY A 139 19.11 -2.62 -4.36
C GLY A 139 17.86 -2.42 -3.50
N ARG A 140 16.65 -2.68 -4.03
CA ARG A 140 15.39 -2.52 -3.29
C ARG A 140 14.30 -3.47 -3.77
N TRP A 141 13.27 -3.65 -2.94
CA TRP A 141 12.02 -4.28 -3.33
C TRP A 141 11.11 -3.29 -4.06
N TRP A 142 10.38 -3.82 -5.04
CA TRP A 142 9.35 -3.14 -5.83
C TRP A 142 8.08 -3.98 -5.83
N ILE A 143 6.92 -3.34 -5.73
CA ILE A 143 5.65 -4.01 -5.97
C ILE A 143 5.47 -4.11 -7.49
N ALA A 144 5.39 -5.34 -8.01
CA ALA A 144 5.23 -5.62 -9.44
C ALA A 144 3.75 -5.71 -9.84
N ASN A 145 2.91 -6.29 -8.98
CA ASN A 145 1.48 -6.41 -9.21
C ASN A 145 0.71 -6.45 -7.88
N MET A 146 -0.55 -6.06 -7.94
CA MET A 146 -1.50 -6.17 -6.84
C MET A 146 -2.84 -6.69 -7.36
N VAL A 147 -3.40 -7.68 -6.68
CA VAL A 147 -4.77 -8.16 -6.91
C VAL A 147 -5.50 -8.12 -5.58
N TRP A 148 -6.74 -7.63 -5.56
CA TRP A 148 -7.55 -7.66 -4.35
C TRP A 148 -8.97 -8.11 -4.61
N ALA A 149 -9.58 -8.65 -3.57
CA ALA A 149 -10.99 -9.00 -3.54
C ALA A 149 -11.59 -8.64 -2.18
N MET A 150 -12.80 -8.08 -2.21
CA MET A 150 -13.57 -7.83 -0.99
C MET A 150 -14.24 -9.12 -0.52
N SER A 151 -14.39 -9.25 0.80
CA SER A 151 -15.19 -10.32 1.39
C SER A 151 -16.66 -9.93 1.38
N TYR A 152 -17.51 -10.78 0.83
CA TYR A 152 -18.96 -10.55 0.75
C TYR A 152 -19.71 -10.80 2.07
N ASP A 153 -19.10 -11.52 3.00
CA ASP A 153 -19.70 -11.85 4.30
C ASP A 153 -18.92 -11.22 5.47
N ASN A 154 -18.55 -9.97 5.31
CA ASN A 154 -17.83 -9.15 6.29
C ASN A 154 -16.63 -9.88 6.94
N GLY A 155 -15.88 -10.61 6.12
CA GLY A 155 -14.66 -11.30 6.53
C GLY A 155 -14.83 -12.74 7.00
N LYS A 156 -16.04 -13.29 7.06
CA LYS A 156 -16.25 -14.69 7.49
C LYS A 156 -15.62 -15.72 6.56
N ASP A 157 -15.55 -15.41 5.28
CA ASP A 157 -14.98 -16.25 4.23
C ASP A 157 -13.46 -16.11 4.10
N ILE A 158 -12.84 -15.14 4.81
CA ILE A 158 -11.39 -14.99 4.79
C ILE A 158 -10.74 -16.19 5.50
N PRO A 159 -9.87 -16.94 4.80
CA PRO A 159 -9.21 -18.11 5.39
C PRO A 159 -8.41 -17.74 6.64
N ARG A 160 -8.54 -18.52 7.71
CA ARG A 160 -7.85 -18.27 9.00
C ARG A 160 -6.34 -18.09 8.88
N LYS A 161 -5.72 -18.72 7.87
CA LYS A 161 -4.28 -18.57 7.62
C LYS A 161 -3.88 -17.13 7.27
N TYR A 162 -4.78 -16.35 6.65
CA TYR A 162 -4.55 -14.94 6.28
C TYR A 162 -4.82 -13.96 7.43
N LEU A 163 -5.37 -14.43 8.55
CA LEU A 163 -5.65 -13.64 9.75
C LEU A 163 -4.52 -13.76 10.80
N LYS A 164 -3.44 -14.47 10.50
CA LYS A 164 -2.30 -14.60 11.40
C LYS A 164 -1.44 -13.34 11.32
N LYS A 165 -1.21 -12.71 12.48
CA LYS A 165 -0.21 -11.66 12.61
C LYS A 165 1.18 -12.29 12.59
N ASN A 166 2.04 -11.81 11.70
CA ASN A 166 3.48 -12.14 11.68
C ASN A 166 4.22 -11.36 12.76
#